data_44f07ef10a64fa74cf327322be0b610f
#
_entry.id   44f07ef10a64fa74cf327322be0b610f
#
_cell.length_a   1.000
_cell.length_b   1.000
_cell.length_c   1.000
_cell.angle_alpha   90.00
_cell.angle_beta   90.00
_cell.angle_gamma   90.00
#
_symmetry.space_group_name_H-M   'P 1'
#
loop_
_entity.id
_entity.type
_entity.pdbx_description
1 polymer ?
#
loop_
_entity_poly.entity_id
_entity_poly.type
_entity_poly.pdbx_seq_one_letter_code
_entity_poly.pdbx_strand_id
1 'polypeptide(L)'
;MLANTTPNNQHENIPGNPSTSKNSDVALRTTATADTLRVLTIEQWNFWKEYGYVVIKNAVPREQAERTANFLWEFEEKDAGNKETWYTPPRAKMEMKELVGTGMVEVYNNQHLWNNRQMEKVYDAFVDIWGTKKLWVTIDRANLNFPMPSGSEYKGFIHWDYDPETKPQNVQGVLALADQDEDTGGFQCIPWLFKNYDTWKLTQPEDRNHFKPDTTGLEDKIV
;
A
#
# COMPACT_ATOMS: atom_id res chain seq x y z
N MET A 1 47.13 8.04 4.67
CA MET A 1 45.83 8.48 5.24
C MET A 1 44.91 8.78 4.08
N LEU A 2 44.06 7.84 3.73
CA LEU A 2 43.02 8.03 2.72
C LEU A 2 41.81 8.64 3.44
N ALA A 3 41.47 9.85 3.08
CA ALA A 3 40.26 10.51 3.58
C ALA A 3 39.04 9.71 3.14
N ASN A 4 38.27 9.20 4.11
CA ASN A 4 36.94 8.67 3.91
C ASN A 4 36.02 9.83 3.49
N THR A 5 35.88 10.04 2.19
CA THR A 5 34.79 10.87 1.65
C THR A 5 33.54 10.03 1.68
N THR A 6 32.70 10.24 2.67
CA THR A 6 31.29 9.82 2.65
C THR A 6 30.67 10.26 1.33
N PRO A 7 29.99 9.38 0.57
CA PRO A 7 29.31 9.81 -0.64
C PRO A 7 28.33 10.91 -0.28
N ASN A 8 28.50 12.06 -0.86
CA ASN A 8 27.57 13.16 -0.75
C ASN A 8 26.24 12.69 -1.35
N ASN A 9 25.24 12.46 -0.52
CA ASN A 9 23.94 11.96 -0.91
C ASN A 9 23.22 13.05 -1.71
N GLN A 10 23.55 13.16 -3.01
CA GLN A 10 22.93 14.13 -3.94
C GLN A 10 21.44 13.83 -4.20
N HIS A 11 20.90 12.75 -3.62
CA HIS A 11 19.49 12.37 -3.76
C HIS A 11 18.57 12.91 -2.66
N GLU A 12 19.11 13.71 -1.74
CA GLU A 12 18.36 14.16 -0.55
C GLU A 12 17.16 15.09 -0.82
N ASN A 13 16.93 15.54 -2.04
CA ASN A 13 15.88 16.52 -2.36
C ASN A 13 15.16 16.25 -3.69
N ILE A 14 14.89 14.99 -4.03
CA ILE A 14 14.07 14.69 -5.20
C ILE A 14 12.61 14.94 -4.86
N PRO A 15 11.94 15.93 -5.47
CA PRO A 15 10.52 16.16 -5.26
C PRO A 15 9.71 14.92 -5.60
N GLY A 16 8.78 14.53 -4.72
CA GLY A 16 7.89 13.39 -4.93
C GLY A 16 8.45 12.04 -4.51
N ASN A 17 9.70 11.93 -4.06
CA ASN A 17 10.20 10.72 -3.43
C ASN A 17 10.06 10.84 -1.89
N PRO A 18 9.11 10.14 -1.26
CA PRO A 18 8.86 10.26 0.18
C PRO A 18 10.05 9.78 1.03
N SER A 19 10.89 8.87 0.50
CA SER A 19 12.06 8.35 1.21
C SER A 19 13.27 9.29 1.16
N THR A 20 13.31 10.24 0.22
CA THR A 20 14.43 11.16 0.05
C THR A 20 14.03 12.63 0.13
N SER A 21 12.73 12.93 0.13
CA SER A 21 12.25 14.32 0.22
C SER A 21 12.48 14.88 1.62
N LYS A 22 13.16 16.01 1.70
CA LYS A 22 13.28 16.79 2.93
C LYS A 22 12.04 17.62 3.28
N ASN A 23 10.94 17.46 2.56
CA ASN A 23 9.65 18.00 2.99
C ASN A 23 9.12 17.28 4.25
N SER A 24 10.03 17.03 5.17
CA SER A 24 9.80 16.46 6.50
C SER A 24 8.88 17.31 7.38
N ASP A 25 8.57 18.53 6.93
CA ASP A 25 7.65 19.42 7.64
C ASP A 25 6.17 19.10 7.38
N VAL A 26 5.88 18.24 6.41
CA VAL A 26 4.51 17.74 6.18
C VAL A 26 4.26 16.58 7.12
N ALA A 27 3.73 16.88 8.27
CA ALA A 27 3.23 15.89 9.22
C ALA A 27 1.82 15.48 8.85
N LEU A 28 1.44 14.25 9.19
CA LEU A 28 0.04 13.83 9.16
C LEU A 28 -0.80 14.76 10.02
N ARG A 29 -2.01 15.02 9.57
CA ARG A 29 -2.97 15.82 10.33
C ARG A 29 -3.15 15.22 11.73
N THR A 30 -3.10 16.06 12.75
CA THR A 30 -3.23 15.62 14.15
C THR A 30 -4.65 15.78 14.69
N THR A 31 -5.42 16.71 14.14
CA THR A 31 -6.78 17.02 14.58
C THR A 31 -7.70 17.22 13.39
N ALA A 32 -8.94 16.78 13.51
CA ALA A 32 -9.99 17.04 12.54
C ALA A 32 -11.33 17.27 13.24
N THR A 33 -12.20 18.02 12.58
CA THR A 33 -13.61 18.20 12.93
C THR A 33 -14.45 17.79 11.73
N ALA A 34 -15.71 17.46 11.92
CA ALA A 34 -16.57 16.96 10.84
C ALA A 34 -16.63 17.90 9.62
N ASP A 35 -16.60 19.21 9.86
CA ASP A 35 -16.62 20.26 8.82
C ASP A 35 -15.28 20.44 8.08
N THR A 36 -14.19 19.87 8.60
CA THR A 36 -12.88 19.91 7.96
C THR A 36 -12.53 18.66 7.16
N LEU A 37 -13.33 17.61 7.29
CA LEU A 37 -13.20 16.35 6.56
C LEU A 37 -14.05 16.41 5.28
N ARG A 38 -13.59 15.72 4.24
CA ARG A 38 -14.22 15.70 2.92
C ARG A 38 -14.85 14.35 2.59
N VAL A 39 -14.20 13.29 2.99
CA VAL A 39 -14.59 11.90 2.70
C VAL A 39 -14.76 11.09 3.98
N LEU A 40 -13.85 11.24 4.93
CA LEU A 40 -13.93 10.52 6.19
C LEU A 40 -15.01 11.13 7.09
N THR A 41 -15.78 10.26 7.76
CA THR A 41 -16.56 10.71 8.92
C THR A 41 -15.63 10.94 10.10
N ILE A 42 -16.10 11.61 11.13
CA ILE A 42 -15.29 11.84 12.33
C ILE A 42 -14.98 10.52 13.06
N GLU A 43 -15.90 9.55 12.99
CA GLU A 43 -15.71 8.21 13.54
C GLU A 43 -14.61 7.47 12.76
N GLN A 44 -14.62 7.53 11.43
CA GLN A 44 -13.59 6.94 10.58
C GLN A 44 -12.22 7.60 10.80
N TRP A 45 -12.22 8.92 10.97
CA TRP A 45 -11.00 9.66 11.33
C TRP A 45 -10.42 9.19 12.66
N ASN A 46 -11.26 9.09 13.70
CA ASN A 46 -10.84 8.64 15.03
C ASN A 46 -10.36 7.18 14.98
N PHE A 47 -11.07 6.32 14.24
CA PHE A 47 -10.68 4.94 14.02
C PHE A 47 -9.29 4.85 13.35
N TRP A 48 -9.07 5.60 12.28
CA TRP A 48 -7.78 5.64 11.61
C TRP A 48 -6.65 6.11 12.54
N LYS A 49 -6.90 7.13 13.34
CA LYS A 49 -5.93 7.63 14.34
C LYS A 49 -5.59 6.60 15.39
N GLU A 50 -6.55 5.79 15.78
CA GLU A 50 -6.38 4.78 16.82
C GLU A 50 -5.73 3.49 16.29
N TYR A 51 -6.14 3.05 15.10
CA TYR A 51 -5.79 1.73 14.57
C TYR A 51 -4.83 1.72 13.38
N GLY A 52 -4.52 2.89 12.82
CA GLY A 52 -3.56 3.04 11.73
C GLY A 52 -4.08 2.66 10.35
N TYR A 53 -5.34 2.28 10.21
CA TYR A 53 -5.98 2.01 8.92
C TYR A 53 -7.43 2.49 8.91
N VAL A 54 -7.98 2.65 7.71
CA VAL A 54 -9.41 2.93 7.52
C VAL A 54 -9.89 2.38 6.18
N VAL A 55 -11.09 1.83 6.15
CA VAL A 55 -11.70 1.33 4.92
C VAL A 55 -12.71 2.36 4.39
N ILE A 56 -12.51 2.79 3.16
CA ILE A 56 -13.39 3.73 2.45
C ILE A 56 -14.17 2.97 1.39
N LYS A 57 -15.43 2.70 1.67
CA LYS A 57 -16.30 1.98 0.73
C LYS A 57 -16.61 2.85 -0.50
N ASN A 58 -16.69 2.19 -1.66
CA ASN A 58 -17.01 2.85 -2.92
C ASN A 58 -16.09 4.05 -3.21
N ALA A 59 -14.77 3.85 -3.04
CA ALA A 59 -13.77 4.89 -3.33
C ALA A 59 -13.77 5.28 -4.81
N VAL A 60 -14.09 4.32 -5.69
CA VAL A 60 -14.33 4.53 -7.11
C VAL A 60 -15.66 3.89 -7.51
N PRO A 61 -16.31 4.31 -8.61
CA PRO A 61 -17.47 3.62 -9.14
C PRO A 61 -17.14 2.17 -9.53
N ARG A 62 -18.07 1.23 -9.30
CA ARG A 62 -17.89 -0.18 -9.63
C ARG A 62 -17.46 -0.38 -11.09
N GLU A 63 -18.12 0.31 -12.02
CA GLU A 63 -17.76 0.24 -13.44
C GLU A 63 -16.30 0.67 -13.73
N GLN A 64 -15.75 1.60 -12.97
CA GLN A 64 -14.36 2.04 -13.11
C GLN A 64 -13.41 0.94 -12.57
N ALA A 65 -13.75 0.31 -11.45
CA ALA A 65 -13.00 -0.83 -10.92
C ALA A 65 -13.02 -2.01 -11.90
N GLU A 66 -14.19 -2.36 -12.42
CA GLU A 66 -14.36 -3.43 -13.42
C GLU A 66 -13.57 -3.19 -14.72
N ARG A 67 -13.62 -1.95 -15.25
CA ARG A 67 -12.79 -1.59 -16.42
C ARG A 67 -11.31 -1.78 -16.15
N THR A 68 -10.85 -1.41 -14.96
CA THR A 68 -9.45 -1.59 -14.58
C THR A 68 -9.10 -3.07 -14.41
N ALA A 69 -9.95 -3.84 -13.75
CA ALA A 69 -9.76 -5.29 -13.62
C ALA A 69 -9.68 -5.97 -14.98
N ASN A 70 -10.64 -5.70 -15.88
CA ASN A 70 -10.65 -6.26 -17.23
C ASN A 70 -9.40 -5.90 -18.02
N PHE A 71 -8.93 -4.65 -17.90
CA PHE A 71 -7.67 -4.24 -18.50
C PHE A 71 -6.47 -5.06 -17.98
N LEU A 72 -6.41 -5.35 -16.68
CA LEU A 72 -5.31 -6.15 -16.11
C LEU A 72 -5.32 -7.60 -16.64
N TRP A 73 -6.50 -8.20 -16.74
CA TRP A 73 -6.66 -9.53 -17.34
C TRP A 73 -6.19 -9.55 -18.79
N GLU A 74 -6.61 -8.56 -19.59
CA GLU A 74 -6.19 -8.43 -20.99
C GLU A 74 -4.69 -8.17 -21.11
N PHE A 75 -4.13 -7.29 -20.27
CA PHE A 75 -2.71 -6.96 -20.26
C PHE A 75 -1.83 -8.18 -19.99
N GLU A 76 -2.26 -9.03 -19.06
CA GLU A 76 -1.57 -10.29 -18.74
C GLU A 76 -1.90 -11.45 -19.72
N GLU A 77 -2.69 -11.19 -20.76
CA GLU A 77 -3.17 -12.22 -21.70
C GLU A 77 -3.83 -13.41 -21.01
N LYS A 78 -4.61 -13.12 -19.97
CA LYS A 78 -5.32 -14.11 -19.15
C LYS A 78 -6.82 -13.88 -19.24
N ASP A 79 -7.59 -14.95 -19.02
CA ASP A 79 -9.05 -14.92 -19.04
C ASP A 79 -9.59 -15.27 -17.65
N ALA A 80 -10.34 -14.36 -17.05
CA ALA A 80 -10.96 -14.55 -15.75
C ALA A 80 -11.89 -15.78 -15.70
N GLY A 81 -12.51 -16.15 -16.82
CA GLY A 81 -13.39 -17.30 -16.96
C GLY A 81 -12.66 -18.62 -17.27
N ASN A 82 -11.38 -18.57 -17.63
CA ASN A 82 -10.61 -19.74 -18.01
C ASN A 82 -9.38 -19.96 -17.12
N LYS A 83 -9.50 -20.80 -16.11
CA LYS A 83 -8.44 -21.07 -15.13
C LYS A 83 -7.14 -21.63 -15.72
N GLU A 84 -7.17 -22.22 -16.89
CA GLU A 84 -5.98 -22.74 -17.57
C GLU A 84 -5.02 -21.61 -17.95
N THR A 85 -5.54 -20.39 -18.16
CA THR A 85 -4.72 -19.21 -18.48
C THR A 85 -4.04 -18.60 -17.28
N TRP A 86 -4.52 -18.84 -16.05
CA TRP A 86 -4.09 -18.10 -14.86
C TRP A 86 -2.63 -18.32 -14.50
N TYR A 87 -2.14 -19.54 -14.68
CA TYR A 87 -0.78 -19.94 -14.30
C TYR A 87 0.19 -19.98 -15.49
N THR A 88 -0.24 -19.46 -16.66
CA THR A 88 0.66 -19.29 -17.79
C THR A 88 1.72 -18.23 -17.49
N PRO A 89 2.90 -18.28 -18.11
CA PRO A 89 3.89 -17.22 -17.95
C PRO A 89 3.30 -15.83 -18.27
N PRO A 90 3.71 -14.79 -17.58
CA PRO A 90 3.27 -13.43 -17.88
C PRO A 90 3.66 -13.06 -19.32
N ARG A 91 2.83 -12.23 -19.96
CA ARG A 91 3.05 -11.70 -21.30
C ARG A 91 4.38 -10.98 -21.45
N ALA A 92 4.63 -10.03 -20.54
CA ALA A 92 5.84 -9.28 -20.52
C ALA A 92 6.94 -10.04 -19.77
N LYS A 93 8.15 -10.02 -20.31
CA LYS A 93 9.31 -10.44 -19.54
C LYS A 93 9.52 -9.43 -18.43
N MET A 94 9.31 -9.87 -17.20
CA MET A 94 9.55 -9.01 -16.04
C MET A 94 11.03 -8.64 -15.96
N GLU A 95 11.31 -7.36 -16.04
CA GLU A 95 12.67 -6.82 -15.89
C GLU A 95 13.06 -6.73 -14.39
N MET A 96 12.08 -6.48 -13.52
CA MET A 96 12.28 -6.42 -12.08
C MET A 96 12.08 -7.80 -11.45
N LYS A 97 13.18 -8.43 -11.07
CA LYS A 97 13.17 -9.81 -10.51
C LYS A 97 12.37 -9.90 -9.21
N GLU A 98 12.35 -8.84 -8.42
CA GLU A 98 11.60 -8.76 -7.16
C GLU A 98 10.08 -8.81 -7.35
N LEU A 99 9.59 -8.61 -8.55
CA LEU A 99 8.16 -8.69 -8.85
C LEU A 99 7.72 -10.11 -9.24
N VAL A 100 8.65 -10.97 -9.57
CA VAL A 100 8.33 -12.33 -10.03
C VAL A 100 7.67 -13.12 -8.90
N GLY A 101 6.47 -13.62 -9.17
CA GLY A 101 5.70 -14.44 -8.21
C GLY A 101 4.97 -13.64 -7.13
N THR A 102 4.96 -12.32 -7.20
CA THR A 102 4.26 -11.45 -6.22
C THR A 102 2.84 -11.08 -6.63
N GLY A 103 2.40 -11.48 -7.82
CA GLY A 103 1.13 -11.05 -8.41
C GLY A 103 1.13 -9.60 -8.93
N MET A 104 2.23 -8.90 -8.84
CA MET A 104 2.34 -7.55 -9.37
C MET A 104 2.34 -7.55 -10.89
N VAL A 105 1.50 -6.69 -11.48
CA VAL A 105 1.41 -6.47 -12.93
C VAL A 105 2.30 -5.31 -13.30
N GLU A 106 3.24 -5.51 -14.22
CA GLU A 106 4.23 -4.52 -14.60
C GLU A 106 3.66 -3.47 -15.58
N VAL A 107 2.61 -2.82 -15.15
CA VAL A 107 1.96 -1.71 -15.85
C VAL A 107 1.83 -0.51 -14.90
N TYR A 108 2.42 0.61 -15.27
CA TYR A 108 2.50 1.79 -14.40
C TYR A 108 1.69 2.95 -14.95
N ASN A 109 1.80 3.19 -16.26
CA ASN A 109 1.25 4.36 -16.92
C ASN A 109 0.13 3.95 -17.88
N ASN A 110 -1.07 3.78 -17.33
CA ASN A 110 -2.27 3.46 -18.10
C ASN A 110 -3.44 4.32 -17.63
N GLN A 111 -4.34 4.67 -18.56
CA GLN A 111 -5.46 5.57 -18.28
C GLN A 111 -6.42 5.02 -17.23
N HIS A 112 -6.67 3.71 -17.20
CA HIS A 112 -7.54 3.09 -16.19
C HIS A 112 -6.96 3.24 -14.79
N LEU A 113 -5.64 3.06 -14.63
CA LEU A 113 -4.95 3.27 -13.37
C LEU A 113 -4.96 4.75 -12.96
N TRP A 114 -4.72 5.66 -13.91
CA TRP A 114 -4.81 7.10 -13.66
C TRP A 114 -6.19 7.55 -13.24
N ASN A 115 -7.25 7.04 -13.88
CA ASN A 115 -8.62 7.37 -13.52
C ASN A 115 -8.93 7.00 -12.07
N ASN A 116 -8.41 5.89 -11.58
CA ASN A 116 -8.57 5.49 -10.17
C ASN A 116 -7.78 6.40 -9.23
N ARG A 117 -6.51 6.67 -9.54
CA ARG A 117 -5.63 7.49 -8.71
C ARG A 117 -6.13 8.92 -8.56
N GLN A 118 -6.74 9.46 -9.61
CA GLN A 118 -7.23 10.83 -9.66
C GLN A 118 -8.72 10.96 -9.29
N MET A 119 -9.37 9.89 -8.89
CA MET A 119 -10.75 9.96 -8.42
C MET A 119 -10.85 10.91 -7.22
N GLU A 120 -11.80 11.84 -7.27
CA GLU A 120 -11.96 12.88 -6.26
C GLU A 120 -12.04 12.29 -4.83
N LYS A 121 -12.82 11.24 -4.67
CA LYS A 121 -12.97 10.57 -3.36
C LYS A 121 -11.67 9.94 -2.86
N VAL A 122 -10.84 9.39 -3.75
CA VAL A 122 -9.50 8.88 -3.41
C VAL A 122 -8.59 10.02 -3.01
N TYR A 123 -8.52 11.08 -3.83
CA TYR A 123 -7.73 12.27 -3.52
C TYR A 123 -8.14 12.92 -2.20
N ASP A 124 -9.44 13.12 -1.99
CA ASP A 124 -9.96 13.78 -0.80
C ASP A 124 -9.76 12.96 0.49
N ALA A 125 -9.71 11.62 0.39
CA ALA A 125 -9.32 10.78 1.51
C ALA A 125 -7.87 11.07 1.97
N PHE A 126 -6.95 11.22 1.03
CA PHE A 126 -5.58 11.63 1.36
C PHE A 126 -5.50 13.08 1.85
N VAL A 127 -6.34 13.99 1.33
CA VAL A 127 -6.44 15.36 1.86
C VAL A 127 -6.89 15.34 3.31
N ASP A 128 -7.83 14.49 3.68
CA ASP A 128 -8.29 14.33 5.06
C ASP A 128 -7.13 13.87 5.97
N ILE A 129 -6.38 12.88 5.53
CA ILE A 129 -5.28 12.29 6.29
C ILE A 129 -4.09 13.26 6.42
N TRP A 130 -3.70 13.93 5.34
CA TRP A 130 -2.55 14.84 5.33
C TRP A 130 -2.88 16.26 5.77
N GLY A 131 -4.15 16.67 5.73
CA GLY A 131 -4.57 18.04 6.06
C GLY A 131 -4.15 19.08 5.04
N THR A 132 -3.76 18.68 3.84
CA THR A 132 -3.34 19.57 2.75
C THR A 132 -3.85 19.11 1.39
N LYS A 133 -4.13 20.08 0.54
CA LYS A 133 -4.47 19.84 -0.88
C LYS A 133 -3.24 19.71 -1.79
N LYS A 134 -2.06 20.02 -1.27
CA LYS A 134 -0.81 19.96 -2.03
C LYS A 134 -0.25 18.55 -2.00
N LEU A 135 -0.89 17.66 -2.74
CA LEU A 135 -0.53 16.25 -2.83
C LEU A 135 -0.05 15.91 -4.24
N TRP A 136 0.90 14.99 -4.30
CA TRP A 136 1.36 14.37 -5.52
C TRP A 136 0.69 13.02 -5.69
N VAL A 137 0.35 12.67 -6.92
CA VAL A 137 -0.11 11.33 -7.26
C VAL A 137 1.14 10.47 -7.52
N THR A 138 1.33 9.44 -6.72
CA THR A 138 2.39 8.46 -6.95
C THR A 138 1.97 7.50 -8.06
N ILE A 139 2.96 6.98 -8.79
CA ILE A 139 2.76 5.91 -9.76
C ILE A 139 3.12 4.61 -9.06
N ASP A 140 2.13 3.74 -8.90
CA ASP A 140 2.32 2.43 -8.34
C ASP A 140 1.62 1.37 -9.18
N ARG A 141 1.81 0.12 -8.82
CA ARG A 141 1.42 -1.06 -9.60
C ARG A 141 0.01 -1.53 -9.25
N ALA A 142 -0.54 -2.34 -10.13
CA ALA A 142 -1.70 -3.15 -9.82
C ALA A 142 -1.24 -4.59 -9.48
N ASN A 143 -2.10 -5.33 -8.80
CA ASN A 143 -1.89 -6.73 -8.48
C ASN A 143 -2.99 -7.57 -9.09
N LEU A 144 -2.60 -8.71 -9.64
CA LEU A 144 -3.49 -9.77 -10.11
C LEU A 144 -3.01 -11.07 -9.49
N ASN A 145 -3.63 -11.44 -8.38
CA ASN A 145 -3.28 -12.64 -7.63
C ASN A 145 -4.25 -13.77 -7.96
N PHE A 146 -3.70 -14.94 -8.21
CA PHE A 146 -4.46 -16.17 -8.45
C PHE A 146 -4.47 -17.02 -7.19
N PRO A 147 -5.51 -17.87 -7.02
CA PRO A 147 -5.51 -18.87 -5.95
C PRO A 147 -4.21 -19.66 -5.94
N MET A 148 -3.69 -19.97 -4.77
CA MET A 148 -2.50 -20.81 -4.68
C MET A 148 -2.78 -22.19 -5.25
N PRO A 149 -1.80 -22.84 -5.89
CA PRO A 149 -1.93 -24.23 -6.32
C PRO A 149 -2.35 -25.12 -5.15
N SER A 150 -3.16 -26.15 -5.45
CA SER A 150 -3.67 -27.09 -4.46
C SER A 150 -2.54 -27.62 -3.55
N GLY A 151 -2.74 -27.53 -2.24
CA GLY A 151 -1.78 -27.96 -1.22
C GLY A 151 -0.78 -26.89 -0.77
N SER A 152 -0.85 -25.69 -1.29
CA SER A 152 -0.10 -24.53 -0.82
C SER A 152 -0.99 -23.62 0.03
N GLU A 153 -0.46 -23.11 1.13
CA GLU A 153 -1.13 -22.14 1.99
C GLU A 153 -0.37 -20.81 1.94
N TYR A 154 -1.08 -19.74 1.66
CA TYR A 154 -0.53 -18.39 1.74
C TYR A 154 -1.02 -17.71 3.01
N LYS A 155 -0.10 -17.40 3.91
CA LYS A 155 -0.41 -16.81 5.22
C LYS A 155 -0.39 -15.28 5.24
N GLY A 156 -0.29 -14.67 4.06
CA GLY A 156 -0.10 -13.23 3.97
C GLY A 156 1.36 -12.82 4.17
N PHE A 157 1.60 -11.52 4.04
CA PHE A 157 2.92 -10.92 4.20
C PHE A 157 2.78 -9.56 4.89
N ILE A 158 2.99 -9.55 6.19
CA ILE A 158 2.98 -8.31 6.99
C ILE A 158 4.37 -7.68 6.92
N HIS A 159 4.44 -6.44 6.48
CA HIS A 159 5.69 -5.68 6.37
C HIS A 159 5.44 -4.17 6.45
N TRP A 160 6.52 -3.43 6.57
CA TRP A 160 6.55 -2.01 6.34
C TRP A 160 7.38 -1.71 5.10
N ASP A 161 6.94 -0.78 4.26
CA ASP A 161 7.75 -0.31 3.13
C ASP A 161 8.89 0.60 3.57
N TYR A 162 8.79 1.12 4.79
CA TYR A 162 9.79 1.97 5.42
C TYR A 162 10.04 1.52 6.86
N ASP A 163 11.24 1.79 7.36
CA ASP A 163 11.50 1.67 8.77
C ASP A 163 10.55 2.63 9.54
N PRO A 164 9.65 2.12 10.39
CA PRO A 164 8.67 2.95 11.09
C PRO A 164 9.29 3.96 12.06
N GLU A 165 10.57 3.82 12.39
CA GLU A 165 11.30 4.77 13.21
C GLU A 165 11.87 5.94 12.40
N THR A 166 11.88 5.84 11.08
CA THR A 166 12.33 6.91 10.20
C THR A 166 11.23 7.91 9.86
N LYS A 167 11.64 9.07 9.43
CA LYS A 167 10.72 10.12 8.95
C LYS A 167 11.10 10.48 7.52
N PRO A 168 10.17 10.92 6.69
CA PRO A 168 8.79 11.30 6.99
C PRO A 168 7.84 10.11 7.19
N GLN A 169 6.70 10.35 7.84
CA GLN A 169 5.60 9.38 7.90
C GLN A 169 5.06 9.12 6.49
N ASN A 170 4.56 7.92 6.25
CA ASN A 170 3.98 7.54 4.98
C ASN A 170 2.57 6.96 5.16
N VAL A 171 1.75 7.08 4.12
CA VAL A 171 0.40 6.50 4.05
C VAL A 171 0.21 5.93 2.66
N GLN A 172 -0.21 4.68 2.60
CA GLN A 172 -0.56 4.01 1.36
C GLN A 172 -2.06 3.73 1.29
N GLY A 173 -2.58 3.62 0.08
CA GLY A 173 -3.93 3.17 -0.17
C GLY A 173 -3.92 1.97 -1.11
N VAL A 174 -4.65 0.93 -0.76
CA VAL A 174 -4.92 -0.22 -1.63
C VAL A 174 -6.35 -0.10 -2.12
N LEU A 175 -6.54 -0.06 -3.45
CA LEU A 175 -7.85 -0.05 -4.07
C LEU A 175 -8.22 -1.47 -4.50
N ALA A 176 -9.21 -2.06 -3.84
CA ALA A 176 -9.79 -3.31 -4.27
C ALA A 176 -10.60 -3.11 -5.57
N LEU A 177 -10.27 -3.86 -6.62
CA LEU A 177 -10.94 -3.83 -7.92
C LEU A 177 -12.08 -4.85 -8.03
N ALA A 178 -12.13 -5.80 -7.10
CA ALA A 178 -13.18 -6.79 -6.93
C ALA A 178 -13.52 -6.90 -5.45
N ASP A 179 -14.65 -7.54 -5.14
CA ASP A 179 -15.00 -7.84 -3.77
C ASP A 179 -13.95 -8.77 -3.15
N GLN A 180 -13.56 -8.50 -1.91
CA GLN A 180 -12.55 -9.26 -1.18
C GLN A 180 -13.17 -9.82 0.09
N ASP A 181 -12.88 -11.06 0.38
CA ASP A 181 -13.28 -11.80 1.57
C ASP A 181 -12.14 -12.73 2.02
N GLU A 182 -12.42 -13.56 3.02
CA GLU A 182 -11.44 -14.49 3.60
C GLU A 182 -10.90 -15.51 2.58
N ASP A 183 -11.71 -15.87 1.56
CA ASP A 183 -11.34 -16.86 0.55
C ASP A 183 -10.58 -16.24 -0.63
N THR A 184 -10.77 -14.95 -0.89
CA THR A 184 -10.16 -14.26 -2.04
C THR A 184 -8.88 -13.50 -1.68
N GLY A 185 -8.57 -13.40 -0.40
CA GLY A 185 -7.46 -12.61 0.10
C GLY A 185 -7.73 -11.11 0.04
N GLY A 186 -6.73 -10.32 0.39
CA GLY A 186 -6.87 -8.88 0.44
C GLY A 186 -5.77 -8.21 1.24
N PHE A 187 -5.99 -6.96 1.59
CA PHE A 187 -5.13 -6.23 2.50
C PHE A 187 -5.24 -6.79 3.91
N GLN A 188 -4.11 -6.99 4.55
CA GLN A 188 -4.03 -7.41 5.95
C GLN A 188 -3.15 -6.44 6.74
N CYS A 189 -3.51 -6.20 7.99
CA CYS A 189 -2.67 -5.44 8.91
C CYS A 189 -2.84 -5.92 10.35
N ILE A 190 -1.97 -5.43 11.23
CA ILE A 190 -2.00 -5.69 12.67
C ILE A 190 -2.21 -4.36 13.42
N PRO A 191 -3.46 -3.92 13.62
CA PRO A 191 -3.75 -2.65 14.31
C PRO A 191 -3.18 -2.61 15.73
N TRP A 192 -3.11 -3.75 16.39
CA TRP A 192 -2.47 -3.86 17.70
C TRP A 192 -1.01 -3.42 17.65
N LEU A 193 -0.27 -3.82 16.59
CA LEU A 193 1.13 -3.46 16.43
C LEU A 193 1.30 -1.97 16.19
N PHE A 194 0.43 -1.34 15.39
CA PHE A 194 0.41 0.10 15.20
C PHE A 194 0.26 0.85 16.54
N LYS A 195 -0.71 0.41 17.34
CA LYS A 195 -1.05 1.03 18.63
C LYS A 195 0.02 0.82 19.70
N ASN A 196 0.72 -0.30 19.68
CA ASN A 196 1.67 -0.72 20.71
C ASN A 196 3.14 -0.74 20.23
N TYR A 197 3.42 -0.11 19.10
CA TYR A 197 4.74 -0.17 18.45
C TYR A 197 5.89 0.19 19.41
N ASP A 198 5.77 1.28 20.15
CA ASP A 198 6.82 1.76 21.05
C ASP A 198 7.12 0.79 22.20
N THR A 199 6.14 0.04 22.67
CA THR A 199 6.34 -0.99 23.69
C THR A 199 6.85 -2.28 23.06
N TRP A 200 6.27 -2.69 21.93
CA TRP A 200 6.64 -3.90 21.21
C TRP A 200 8.12 -3.85 20.76
N LYS A 201 8.57 -2.74 20.21
CA LYS A 201 9.95 -2.61 19.72
C LYS A 201 11.01 -2.82 20.80
N LEU A 202 10.70 -2.53 22.06
CA LEU A 202 11.61 -2.74 23.19
C LEU A 202 11.79 -4.22 23.54
N THR A 203 10.91 -5.07 23.06
CA THR A 203 10.99 -6.53 23.24
C THR A 203 11.73 -7.23 22.10
N GLN A 204 12.06 -6.49 21.04
CA GLN A 204 12.69 -7.04 19.86
C GLN A 204 14.22 -7.00 19.96
N PRO A 205 14.93 -7.92 19.27
CA PRO A 205 16.40 -7.87 19.20
C PRO A 205 16.88 -6.55 18.55
N GLU A 206 18.07 -6.11 18.89
CA GLU A 206 18.68 -4.91 18.32
C GLU A 206 18.90 -5.03 16.80
N ASP A 207 19.17 -6.23 16.30
CA ASP A 207 19.40 -6.55 14.89
C ASP A 207 18.12 -6.97 14.16
N ARG A 208 16.93 -6.63 14.69
CA ARG A 208 15.65 -6.95 14.04
C ARG A 208 15.58 -6.40 12.62
N ASN A 209 14.83 -7.07 11.78
CA ASN A 209 14.49 -6.55 10.47
C ASN A 209 13.48 -5.39 10.62
N HIS A 210 13.89 -4.16 10.28
CA HIS A 210 13.06 -2.97 10.40
C HIS A 210 11.90 -2.92 9.39
N PHE A 211 11.94 -3.73 8.33
CA PHE A 211 10.91 -3.78 7.30
C PHE A 211 9.95 -4.95 7.48
N LYS A 212 10.37 -6.00 8.15
CA LYS A 212 9.57 -7.20 8.36
C LYS A 212 9.50 -7.52 9.85
N PRO A 213 8.39 -7.17 10.53
CA PRO A 213 8.23 -7.47 11.94
C PRO A 213 8.16 -8.97 12.18
N ASP A 214 8.67 -9.42 13.32
CA ASP A 214 8.30 -10.73 13.83
C ASP A 214 6.86 -10.65 14.37
N THR A 215 5.96 -11.36 13.71
CA THR A 215 4.53 -11.40 14.05
C THR A 215 4.13 -12.62 14.85
N THR A 216 5.10 -13.41 15.33
CA THR A 216 4.85 -14.58 16.17
C THR A 216 4.08 -14.19 17.43
N GLY A 217 2.94 -14.83 17.64
CA GLY A 217 2.03 -14.54 18.76
C GLY A 217 1.10 -13.32 18.53
N LEU A 218 1.06 -12.80 17.30
CA LEU A 218 0.13 -11.74 16.89
C LEU A 218 -0.87 -12.21 15.83
N GLU A 219 -0.94 -13.50 15.55
CA GLU A 219 -1.78 -14.08 14.48
C GLU A 219 -3.26 -13.77 14.70
N ASP A 220 -3.70 -13.76 15.96
CA ASP A 220 -5.08 -13.42 16.38
C ASP A 220 -5.38 -11.91 16.32
N LYS A 221 -4.41 -11.08 16.01
CA LYS A 221 -4.52 -9.61 15.90
C LYS A 221 -4.53 -9.13 14.43
N ILE A 222 -4.37 -10.05 13.49
CA ILE A 222 -4.47 -9.74 12.06
C ILE A 222 -5.92 -9.45 11.69
N VAL A 223 -6.14 -8.40 10.93
CA VAL A 223 -7.44 -8.02 10.37
C VAL A 223 -7.33 -7.84 8.87
#